data_2dacbb5b974abe7a0f46f6ea94fd3fe8
#
_entry.id   2dacbb5b974abe7a0f46f6ea94fd3fe8
#
_cell.length_a   1.000
_cell.length_b   1.000
_cell.length_c   1.000
_cell.angle_alpha   90.00
_cell.angle_beta   90.00
_cell.angle_gamma   90.00
#
_symmetry.space_group_name_H-M   'P 1'
#
loop_
_entity.id
_entity.type
_entity.pdbx_description
1 polymer ?
#
loop_
_entity_poly.entity_id
_entity_poly.type
_entity_poly.pdbx_seq_one_letter_code
_entity_poly.pdbx_strand_id
1 'polypeptide(L)'
;MRQSDRALLLGGLLFFGLIYDSMGFLRMALLCSFLHEAGHVLVFLLCARRWPKLCLGFGGIALSGAQKLGQKQELAVLCAGPAVNFLFAAGLYFAAQQHASYGVYFLAAVSFCTGAYNLLPLDLLDGGRILQNLAAGRHAPLAAKIQRWMLFLFCTLCAAAGCCAALEWRARVAAFLAAAYIAVQEWGPKPPRHSFKT
;
A
#
# COMPACT_ATOMS: atom_id res chain seq x y z
N MET A 1 21.44 0.83 -13.05
CA MET A 1 20.20 1.24 -13.76
C MET A 1 19.89 2.67 -13.36
N ARG A 2 19.77 3.57 -14.31
CA ARG A 2 19.35 4.96 -14.09
C ARG A 2 17.88 4.98 -13.68
N GLN A 3 17.44 6.03 -12.99
CA GLN A 3 16.04 6.17 -12.56
C GLN A 3 15.05 6.16 -13.74
N SER A 4 15.49 6.68 -14.89
CA SER A 4 14.78 6.63 -16.18
C SER A 4 14.52 5.20 -16.68
N ASP A 5 15.51 4.30 -16.56
CA ASP A 5 15.41 2.93 -17.07
C ASP A 5 14.38 2.12 -16.26
N ARG A 6 14.30 2.39 -14.95
CA ARG A 6 13.33 1.77 -14.05
C ARG A 6 11.91 2.25 -14.34
N ALA A 7 11.74 3.55 -14.59
CA ALA A 7 10.44 4.12 -14.96
C ALA A 7 9.94 3.56 -16.29
N LEU A 8 10.82 3.40 -17.28
CA LEU A 8 10.49 2.79 -18.57
C LEU A 8 10.10 1.32 -18.44
N LEU A 9 10.83 0.53 -17.63
CA LEU A 9 10.48 -0.87 -17.38
C LEU A 9 9.13 -1.01 -16.65
N LEU A 10 8.89 -0.21 -15.62
CA LEU A 10 7.61 -0.22 -14.91
C LEU A 10 6.46 0.23 -15.81
N GLY A 11 6.66 1.28 -16.60
CA GLY A 11 5.68 1.75 -17.58
C GLY A 11 5.36 0.70 -18.64
N GLY A 12 6.39 0.01 -19.15
CA GLY A 12 6.23 -1.10 -20.11
C GLY A 12 5.44 -2.28 -19.51
N LEU A 13 5.78 -2.71 -18.29
CA LEU A 13 5.08 -3.78 -17.59
C LEU A 13 3.61 -3.41 -17.31
N LEU A 14 3.34 -2.18 -16.87
CA LEU A 14 1.97 -1.69 -16.68
C LEU A 14 1.20 -1.64 -17.99
N PHE A 15 1.80 -1.16 -19.07
CA PHE A 15 1.18 -1.09 -20.38
C PHE A 15 0.80 -2.49 -20.91
N PHE A 16 1.73 -3.45 -20.85
CA PHE A 16 1.42 -4.84 -21.21
C PHE A 16 0.35 -5.44 -20.29
N GLY A 17 0.45 -5.21 -18.97
CA GLY A 17 -0.55 -5.67 -18.02
C GLY A 17 -1.95 -5.15 -18.34
N LEU A 18 -2.08 -3.87 -18.72
CA LEU A 18 -3.36 -3.25 -19.10
C LEU A 18 -3.96 -3.82 -20.39
N ILE A 19 -3.11 -4.20 -21.37
CA ILE A 19 -3.56 -4.85 -22.63
C ILE A 19 -4.13 -6.23 -22.34
N TYR A 20 -3.49 -7.01 -21.45
CA TYR A 20 -3.92 -8.36 -21.12
C TYR A 20 -4.94 -8.43 -19.96
N ASP A 21 -5.38 -7.29 -19.43
CA ASP A 21 -6.36 -7.19 -18.32
C ASP A 21 -7.80 -7.41 -18.83
N SER A 22 -8.11 -8.62 -19.24
CA SER A 22 -9.43 -9.00 -19.76
C SER A 22 -10.56 -8.82 -18.74
N MET A 23 -10.27 -9.00 -17.44
CA MET A 23 -11.25 -8.85 -16.37
C MET A 23 -11.32 -7.44 -15.76
N GLY A 24 -10.42 -6.53 -16.16
CA GLY A 24 -10.35 -5.18 -15.61
C GLY A 24 -9.77 -5.09 -14.19
N PHE A 25 -9.20 -6.19 -13.66
CA PHE A 25 -8.66 -6.23 -12.30
C PHE A 25 -7.53 -5.22 -12.09
N LEU A 26 -6.59 -5.16 -13.01
CA LEU A 26 -5.45 -4.24 -12.92
C LEU A 26 -5.92 -2.78 -12.99
N ARG A 27 -6.89 -2.47 -13.86
CA ARG A 27 -7.49 -1.13 -13.96
C ARG A 27 -8.17 -0.72 -12.66
N MET A 28 -8.94 -1.63 -12.05
CA MET A 28 -9.60 -1.40 -10.77
C MET A 28 -8.59 -1.21 -9.63
N ALA A 29 -7.54 -2.05 -9.58
CA ALA A 29 -6.47 -1.94 -8.59
C ALA A 29 -5.70 -0.62 -8.72
N LEU A 30 -5.39 -0.18 -9.94
CA LEU A 30 -4.74 1.10 -10.19
C LEU A 30 -5.63 2.28 -9.78
N LEU A 31 -6.93 2.23 -10.05
CA LEU A 31 -7.89 3.24 -9.60
C LEU A 31 -7.92 3.32 -8.07
N CYS A 32 -8.04 2.18 -7.39
CA CYS A 32 -8.07 2.12 -5.94
C CYS A 32 -6.75 2.60 -5.32
N SER A 33 -5.61 2.25 -5.92
CA SER A 33 -4.29 2.75 -5.51
C SER A 33 -4.16 4.26 -5.73
N PHE A 34 -4.63 4.78 -6.86
CA PHE A 34 -4.63 6.23 -7.11
C PHE A 34 -5.48 6.99 -6.10
N LEU A 35 -6.69 6.50 -5.78
CA LEU A 35 -7.56 7.10 -4.77
C LEU A 35 -6.92 7.08 -3.39
N HIS A 36 -6.24 5.99 -3.06
CA HIS A 36 -5.48 5.84 -1.82
C HIS A 36 -4.41 6.93 -1.68
N GLU A 37 -3.55 7.08 -2.68
CA GLU A 37 -2.50 8.10 -2.70
C GLU A 37 -3.08 9.53 -2.70
N ALA A 38 -4.18 9.74 -3.42
CA ALA A 38 -4.90 11.01 -3.41
C ALA A 38 -5.41 11.38 -2.01
N GLY A 39 -5.85 10.38 -1.21
CA GLY A 39 -6.24 10.56 0.18
C GLY A 39 -5.10 11.13 1.03
N HIS A 40 -3.90 10.54 0.94
CA HIS A 40 -2.71 11.05 1.62
C HIS A 40 -2.37 12.49 1.22
N VAL A 41 -2.35 12.76 -0.08
CA VAL A 41 -2.05 14.09 -0.63
C VAL A 41 -3.05 15.13 -0.15
N LEU A 42 -4.35 14.80 -0.18
CA LEU A 42 -5.42 15.70 0.25
C LEU A 42 -5.26 16.11 1.71
N VAL A 43 -5.11 15.14 2.62
CA VAL A 43 -4.96 15.44 4.05
C VAL A 43 -3.64 16.13 4.34
N PHE A 44 -2.56 15.77 3.61
CA PHE A 44 -1.30 16.49 3.70
C PHE A 44 -1.45 17.97 3.33
N LEU A 45 -2.13 18.29 2.23
CA LEU A 45 -2.40 19.66 1.79
C LEU A 45 -3.19 20.45 2.83
N LEU A 46 -4.20 19.82 3.44
CA LEU A 46 -5.01 20.44 4.50
C LEU A 46 -4.17 20.72 5.75
N CYS A 47 -3.28 19.82 6.15
CA CYS A 47 -2.44 19.95 7.33
C CYS A 47 -1.24 20.89 7.12
N ALA A 48 -0.54 20.74 5.99
CA ALA A 48 0.71 21.44 5.71
C ALA A 48 0.52 22.78 4.97
N ARG A 49 -0.62 22.98 4.31
CA ARG A 49 -0.95 24.13 3.44
C ARG A 49 0.10 24.40 2.35
N ARG A 50 0.77 23.37 1.89
CA ARG A 50 1.78 23.43 0.82
C ARG A 50 1.83 22.10 0.07
N TRP A 51 2.25 22.13 -1.19
CA TRP A 51 2.36 20.93 -2.01
C TRP A 51 3.47 20.01 -1.51
N PRO A 52 3.20 18.70 -1.39
CA PRO A 52 4.23 17.73 -1.05
C PRO A 52 5.24 17.63 -2.21
N LYS A 53 6.51 17.42 -1.89
CA LYS A 53 7.48 16.98 -2.89
C LYS A 53 7.29 15.50 -3.09
N LEU A 54 6.80 15.12 -4.27
CA LEU A 54 6.57 13.73 -4.65
C LEU A 54 7.90 13.10 -5.06
N CYS A 55 8.36 12.11 -4.33
CA CYS A 55 9.49 11.28 -4.72
C CYS A 55 8.97 9.88 -5.04
N LEU A 56 9.18 9.45 -6.29
CA LEU A 56 8.89 8.07 -6.71
C LEU A 56 9.93 7.14 -6.10
N GLY A 57 9.50 6.33 -5.15
CA GLY A 57 10.30 5.26 -4.54
C GLY A 57 9.82 3.88 -4.96
N PHE A 58 10.58 2.82 -4.61
CA PHE A 58 10.19 1.43 -4.87
C PHE A 58 8.91 0.97 -4.15
N GLY A 59 8.49 1.70 -3.10
CA GLY A 59 7.29 1.39 -2.31
C GLY A 59 6.10 2.32 -2.58
N GLY A 60 6.08 3.05 -3.72
CA GLY A 60 5.03 4.00 -4.04
C GLY A 60 5.50 5.46 -4.05
N ILE A 61 4.55 6.39 -3.96
CA ILE A 61 4.84 7.82 -3.90
C ILE A 61 5.23 8.20 -2.47
N ALA A 62 6.53 8.40 -2.22
CA ALA A 62 6.98 8.93 -0.95
C ALA A 62 6.77 10.45 -0.92
N LEU A 63 6.00 10.94 0.05
CA LEU A 63 5.86 12.36 0.33
C LEU A 63 7.16 12.88 0.97
N SER A 64 8.07 13.38 0.14
CA SER A 64 9.31 14.00 0.60
C SER A 64 9.07 15.48 0.88
N GLY A 65 9.59 15.96 2.00
CA GLY A 65 9.43 17.35 2.42
C GLY A 65 8.37 17.57 3.49
N ALA A 66 7.92 16.51 4.15
CA ALA A 66 7.17 16.57 5.39
C ALA A 66 8.02 17.18 6.53
N GLN A 67 8.66 18.33 6.26
CA GLN A 67 9.26 19.08 7.33
C GLN A 67 8.15 19.49 8.31
N LYS A 68 8.11 18.83 9.47
CA LYS A 68 7.42 19.24 10.68
C LYS A 68 5.89 19.19 10.61
N LEU A 69 5.34 18.06 10.19
CA LEU A 69 4.01 17.71 10.66
C LEU A 69 4.13 17.24 12.11
N GLY A 70 3.24 17.71 12.97
CA GLY A 70 3.13 17.16 14.31
C GLY A 70 2.70 15.69 14.26
N GLN A 71 3.02 14.91 15.30
CA GLN A 71 2.69 13.48 15.37
C GLN A 71 1.22 13.16 15.00
N LYS A 72 0.28 13.97 15.48
CA LYS A 72 -1.15 13.80 15.16
C LYS A 72 -1.48 14.06 13.69
N GLN A 73 -0.82 15.06 13.09
CA GLN A 73 -1.01 15.39 11.67
C GLN A 73 -0.43 14.29 10.77
N GLU A 74 0.74 13.77 11.12
CA GLU A 74 1.35 12.64 10.42
C GLU A 74 0.44 11.40 10.49
N LEU A 75 -0.11 11.10 11.67
CA LEU A 75 -1.07 10.01 11.84
C LEU A 75 -2.33 10.22 10.99
N ALA A 76 -2.87 11.44 10.94
CA ALA A 76 -4.03 11.77 10.10
C ALA A 76 -3.72 11.55 8.60
N VAL A 77 -2.54 11.97 8.14
CA VAL A 77 -2.10 11.73 6.75
C VAL A 77 -2.00 10.23 6.48
N LEU A 78 -1.36 9.45 7.36
CA LEU A 78 -1.19 8.01 7.18
C LEU A 78 -2.53 7.24 7.17
N CYS A 79 -3.49 7.66 7.97
CA CYS A 79 -4.82 7.04 7.99
C CYS A 79 -5.69 7.44 6.79
N ALA A 80 -5.37 8.53 6.10
CA ALA A 80 -6.22 9.09 5.04
C ALA A 80 -6.33 8.18 3.82
N GLY A 81 -5.23 7.54 3.39
CA GLY A 81 -5.24 6.62 2.26
C GLY A 81 -6.20 5.44 2.46
N PRO A 82 -6.00 4.63 3.52
CA PRO A 82 -6.91 3.54 3.85
C PRO A 82 -8.36 4.01 4.05
N ALA A 83 -8.56 5.15 4.72
CA ALA A 83 -9.90 5.71 4.96
C ALA A 83 -10.64 6.02 3.66
N VAL A 84 -9.98 6.63 2.67
CA VAL A 84 -10.58 6.89 1.35
C VAL A 84 -11.00 5.59 0.67
N ASN A 85 -10.17 4.54 0.74
CA ASN A 85 -10.52 3.26 0.14
C ASN A 85 -11.72 2.60 0.84
N PHE A 86 -11.84 2.67 2.16
CA PHE A 86 -13.02 2.15 2.87
C PHE A 86 -14.28 2.96 2.57
N LEU A 87 -14.18 4.30 2.53
CA LEU A 87 -15.31 5.16 2.18
C LEU A 87 -15.77 4.91 0.74
N PHE A 88 -14.84 4.76 -0.19
CA PHE A 88 -15.14 4.44 -1.58
C PHE A 88 -15.79 3.05 -1.71
N ALA A 89 -15.24 2.03 -1.02
CA ALA A 89 -15.82 0.69 -0.98
C ALA A 89 -17.26 0.70 -0.42
N ALA A 90 -17.49 1.41 0.68
CA ALA A 90 -18.83 1.56 1.27
C ALA A 90 -19.80 2.26 0.32
N GLY A 91 -19.37 3.36 -0.29
CA GLY A 91 -20.19 4.09 -1.27
C GLY A 91 -20.59 3.22 -2.46
N LEU A 92 -19.65 2.47 -3.03
CA LEU A 92 -19.91 1.52 -4.11
C LEU A 92 -20.84 0.39 -3.68
N TYR A 93 -20.66 -0.14 -2.46
CA TYR A 93 -21.52 -1.17 -1.93
C TYR A 93 -22.98 -0.69 -1.81
N PHE A 94 -23.20 0.49 -1.24
CA PHE A 94 -24.53 1.08 -1.15
C PHE A 94 -25.13 1.41 -2.54
N ALA A 95 -24.33 1.90 -3.47
CA ALA A 95 -24.79 2.12 -4.85
C ALA A 95 -25.19 0.81 -5.55
N ALA A 96 -24.45 -0.27 -5.32
CA ALA A 96 -24.75 -1.59 -5.87
C ALA A 96 -26.05 -2.21 -5.30
N GLN A 97 -26.52 -1.78 -4.13
CA GLN A 97 -27.83 -2.18 -3.60
C GLN A 97 -29.00 -1.62 -4.44
N GLN A 98 -28.79 -0.47 -5.09
CA GLN A 98 -29.81 0.15 -5.94
C GLN A 98 -29.84 -0.47 -7.34
N HIS A 99 -28.65 -0.76 -7.88
CA HIS A 99 -28.46 -1.35 -9.19
C HIS A 99 -27.40 -2.44 -9.12
N ALA A 100 -27.85 -3.69 -8.92
CA ALA A 100 -26.94 -4.83 -8.78
C ALA A 100 -26.06 -4.99 -10.02
N SER A 101 -24.75 -4.75 -9.86
CA SER A 101 -23.76 -4.93 -10.90
C SER A 101 -22.56 -5.68 -10.32
N TYR A 102 -22.20 -6.79 -10.96
CA TYR A 102 -21.01 -7.56 -10.56
C TYR A 102 -19.75 -6.70 -10.52
N GLY A 103 -19.56 -5.84 -11.54
CA GLY A 103 -18.38 -4.97 -11.61
C GLY A 103 -18.29 -3.96 -10.46
N VAL A 104 -19.43 -3.42 -10.00
CA VAL A 104 -19.49 -2.49 -8.87
C VAL A 104 -19.16 -3.20 -7.56
N TYR A 105 -19.74 -4.37 -7.31
CA TYR A 105 -19.39 -5.19 -6.13
C TYR A 105 -17.92 -5.60 -6.13
N PHE A 106 -17.41 -5.98 -7.30
CA PHE A 106 -16.01 -6.38 -7.43
C PHE A 106 -15.06 -5.20 -7.17
N LEU A 107 -15.36 -4.01 -7.73
CA LEU A 107 -14.60 -2.78 -7.46
C LEU A 107 -14.64 -2.39 -5.97
N ALA A 108 -15.81 -2.53 -5.32
CA ALA A 108 -15.94 -2.31 -3.89
C ALA A 108 -15.04 -3.26 -3.07
N ALA A 109 -15.03 -4.54 -3.45
CA ALA A 109 -14.17 -5.54 -2.81
C ALA A 109 -12.68 -5.23 -3.02
N VAL A 110 -12.27 -4.87 -4.24
CA VAL A 110 -10.88 -4.48 -4.55
C VAL A 110 -10.47 -3.27 -3.71
N SER A 111 -11.33 -2.24 -3.63
CA SER A 111 -11.04 -1.05 -2.82
C SER A 111 -10.92 -1.39 -1.32
N PHE A 112 -11.85 -2.18 -0.79
CA PHE A 112 -11.79 -2.63 0.59
C PHE A 112 -10.50 -3.42 0.89
N CYS A 113 -10.16 -4.39 0.03
CA CYS A 113 -8.94 -5.19 0.16
C CYS A 113 -7.68 -4.32 0.08
N THR A 114 -7.65 -3.31 -0.81
CA THR A 114 -6.53 -2.37 -0.90
C THR A 114 -6.36 -1.58 0.39
N GLY A 115 -7.44 -1.05 0.96
CA GLY A 115 -7.40 -0.35 2.24
C GLY A 115 -6.96 -1.25 3.40
N ALA A 116 -7.51 -2.47 3.48
CA ALA A 116 -7.16 -3.45 4.52
C ALA A 116 -5.69 -3.90 4.41
N TYR A 117 -5.22 -4.17 3.18
CA TYR A 117 -3.82 -4.52 2.93
C TYR A 117 -2.87 -3.43 3.41
N ASN A 118 -3.16 -2.16 3.10
CA ASN A 118 -2.32 -1.04 3.51
C ASN A 118 -2.32 -0.80 5.02
N LEU A 119 -3.31 -1.32 5.76
CA LEU A 119 -3.33 -1.27 7.23
C LEU A 119 -2.53 -2.40 7.90
N LEU A 120 -2.02 -3.37 7.15
CA LEU A 120 -1.16 -4.40 7.74
C LEU A 120 0.08 -3.74 8.38
N PRO A 121 0.49 -4.20 9.58
CA PRO A 121 1.62 -3.61 10.30
C PRO A 121 2.97 -4.07 9.73
N LEU A 122 3.16 -3.87 8.43
CA LEU A 122 4.42 -4.06 7.71
C LEU A 122 5.09 -2.70 7.48
N ASP A 123 6.41 -2.62 7.61
CA ASP A 123 7.17 -1.37 7.56
C ASP A 123 7.00 -0.61 6.22
N LEU A 124 6.75 -1.36 5.16
CA LEU A 124 6.51 -0.84 3.82
C LEU A 124 5.14 -0.16 3.67
N LEU A 125 4.14 -0.57 4.46
CA LEU A 125 2.75 -0.16 4.36
C LEU A 125 2.39 0.93 5.38
N ASP A 126 1.27 1.61 5.17
CA ASP A 126 0.83 2.67 6.07
C ASP A 126 0.56 2.18 7.49
N GLY A 127 -0.01 0.96 7.64
CA GLY A 127 -0.25 0.35 8.94
C GLY A 127 1.02 0.17 9.76
N GLY A 128 2.14 -0.15 9.12
CA GLY A 128 3.43 -0.20 9.79
C GLY A 128 3.93 1.17 10.24
N ARG A 129 3.74 2.20 9.41
CA ARG A 129 4.08 3.59 9.75
C ARG A 129 3.16 4.14 10.85
N ILE A 130 1.87 3.84 10.80
CA ILE A 130 0.90 4.17 11.87
C ILE A 130 1.36 3.55 13.18
N LEU A 131 1.69 2.26 13.18
CA LEU A 131 2.18 1.55 14.37
C LEU A 131 3.44 2.20 14.93
N GLN A 132 4.41 2.56 14.07
CA GLN A 132 5.64 3.25 14.50
C GLN A 132 5.36 4.63 15.08
N ASN A 133 4.46 5.39 14.46
CA ASN A 133 4.06 6.71 14.94
C ASN A 133 3.39 6.64 16.32
N LEU A 134 2.48 5.68 16.51
CA LEU A 134 1.79 5.46 17.80
C LEU A 134 2.72 4.92 18.88
N ALA A 135 3.68 4.08 18.50
CA ALA A 135 4.64 3.46 19.42
C ALA A 135 5.92 4.29 19.60
N ALA A 136 5.94 5.55 19.15
CA ALA A 136 7.11 6.42 19.27
C ALA A 136 7.61 6.49 20.73
N GLY A 137 8.92 6.50 20.91
CA GLY A 137 9.56 6.53 22.22
C GLY A 137 9.66 5.14 22.87
N ARG A 138 9.11 4.98 24.08
CA ARG A 138 9.28 3.77 24.92
C ARG A 138 8.82 2.46 24.26
N HIS A 139 7.82 2.52 23.40
CA HIS A 139 7.21 1.34 22.76
C HIS A 139 7.78 1.00 21.38
N ALA A 140 8.73 1.77 20.87
CA ALA A 140 9.36 1.54 19.57
C ALA A 140 9.91 0.11 19.37
N PRO A 141 10.58 -0.53 20.37
CA PRO A 141 11.04 -1.91 20.21
C PRO A 141 9.90 -2.92 20.08
N LEU A 142 8.76 -2.67 20.72
CA LEU A 142 7.57 -3.52 20.60
C LEU A 142 6.99 -3.43 19.19
N ALA A 143 6.86 -2.23 18.63
CA ALA A 143 6.41 -2.03 17.26
C ALA A 143 7.30 -2.76 16.26
N ALA A 144 8.62 -2.64 16.39
CA ALA A 144 9.57 -3.36 15.53
C ALA A 144 9.45 -4.90 15.66
N LYS A 145 9.16 -5.40 16.86
CA LYS A 145 8.92 -6.83 17.08
C LYS A 145 7.62 -7.30 16.38
N ILE A 146 6.53 -6.54 16.54
CA ILE A 146 5.24 -6.84 15.88
C ILE A 146 5.42 -6.87 14.36
N GLN A 147 6.09 -5.86 13.77
CA GLN A 147 6.34 -5.80 12.34
C GLN A 147 7.13 -7.01 11.84
N ARG A 148 8.15 -7.43 12.57
CA ARG A 148 8.97 -8.60 12.22
C ARG A 148 8.17 -9.90 12.27
N TRP A 149 7.31 -10.07 13.26
CA TRP A 149 6.43 -11.23 13.37
C TRP A 149 5.38 -11.24 12.25
N MET A 150 4.81 -10.07 11.91
CA MET A 150 3.85 -9.96 10.80
C MET A 150 4.49 -10.26 9.45
N LEU A 151 5.73 -9.80 9.23
CA LEU A 151 6.50 -10.15 8.04
C LEU A 151 6.72 -11.67 7.94
N PHE A 152 7.15 -12.29 9.04
CA PHE A 152 7.35 -13.74 9.08
C PHE A 152 6.05 -14.48 8.78
N LEU A 153 4.94 -14.12 9.44
CA LEU A 153 3.62 -14.70 9.21
C LEU A 153 3.19 -14.54 7.75
N PHE A 154 3.32 -13.36 7.18
CA PHE A 154 2.96 -13.09 5.78
C PHE A 154 3.78 -13.94 4.81
N CYS A 155 5.11 -13.98 4.98
CA CYS A 155 5.98 -14.81 4.14
C CYS A 155 5.64 -16.30 4.27
N THR A 156 5.32 -16.77 5.48
CA THR A 156 4.93 -18.16 5.72
C THR A 156 3.61 -18.50 5.04
N LEU A 157 2.61 -17.63 5.13
CA LEU A 157 1.33 -17.82 4.46
C LEU A 157 1.48 -17.81 2.93
N CYS A 158 2.27 -16.91 2.38
CA CYS A 158 2.56 -16.88 0.94
C CYS A 158 3.32 -18.13 0.48
N ALA A 159 4.28 -18.61 1.26
CA ALA A 159 5.00 -19.86 0.97
C ALA A 159 4.07 -21.07 1.03
N ALA A 160 3.21 -21.15 2.04
CA ALA A 160 2.21 -22.20 2.15
C ALA A 160 1.22 -22.19 0.97
N ALA A 161 0.74 -21.00 0.58
CA ALA A 161 -0.10 -20.86 -0.61
C ALA A 161 0.63 -21.28 -1.89
N GLY A 162 1.91 -20.91 -2.03
CA GLY A 162 2.74 -21.33 -3.16
C GLY A 162 2.96 -22.83 -3.25
N CYS A 163 2.98 -23.53 -2.11
CA CYS A 163 3.10 -24.98 -2.04
C CYS A 163 1.75 -25.72 -2.18
N CYS A 164 0.61 -25.01 -2.11
CA CYS A 164 -0.71 -25.62 -2.15
C CYS A 164 -1.04 -26.13 -3.57
N ALA A 165 -1.13 -27.45 -3.72
CA ALA A 165 -1.43 -28.10 -5.02
C ALA A 165 -2.85 -27.79 -5.54
N ALA A 166 -3.78 -27.38 -4.65
CA ALA A 166 -5.14 -27.02 -5.02
C ALA A 166 -5.23 -25.67 -5.75
N LEU A 167 -4.18 -24.82 -5.68
CA LEU A 167 -4.13 -23.55 -6.38
C LEU A 167 -3.54 -23.73 -7.78
N GLU A 168 -4.08 -22.96 -8.73
CA GLU A 168 -3.51 -22.87 -10.07
C GLU A 168 -2.03 -22.45 -10.02
N TRP A 169 -1.23 -22.95 -10.95
CA TRP A 169 0.21 -22.64 -10.99
C TRP A 169 0.50 -21.13 -11.03
N ARG A 170 -0.36 -20.35 -11.71
CA ARG A 170 -0.24 -18.87 -11.76
C ARG A 170 -0.36 -18.24 -10.38
N ALA A 171 -1.35 -18.67 -9.57
CA ALA A 171 -1.54 -18.19 -8.22
C ALA A 171 -0.37 -18.57 -7.29
N ARG A 172 0.18 -19.78 -7.45
CA ARG A 172 1.37 -20.23 -6.70
C ARG A 172 2.60 -19.38 -7.01
N VAL A 173 2.85 -19.12 -8.30
CA VAL A 173 3.96 -18.23 -8.72
C VAL A 173 3.76 -16.83 -8.18
N ALA A 174 2.54 -16.28 -8.26
CA ALA A 174 2.24 -14.95 -7.72
C ALA A 174 2.48 -14.87 -6.20
N ALA A 175 2.11 -15.92 -5.44
CA ALA A 175 2.34 -15.97 -4.00
C ALA A 175 3.85 -15.97 -3.66
N PHE A 176 4.67 -16.75 -4.38
CA PHE A 176 6.12 -16.74 -4.18
C PHE A 176 6.75 -15.40 -4.56
N LEU A 177 6.32 -14.77 -5.67
CA LEU A 177 6.81 -13.47 -6.09
C LEU A 177 6.42 -12.38 -5.08
N ALA A 178 5.22 -12.41 -4.52
CA ALA A 178 4.78 -11.50 -3.47
C ALA A 178 5.62 -11.63 -2.20
N ALA A 179 5.87 -12.87 -1.74
CA ALA A 179 6.73 -13.13 -0.60
C ALA A 179 8.16 -12.64 -0.83
N ALA A 180 8.74 -12.95 -1.99
CA ALA A 180 10.08 -12.52 -2.35
C ALA A 180 10.18 -11.00 -2.45
N TYR A 181 9.20 -10.33 -3.09
CA TYR A 181 9.17 -8.88 -3.21
C TYR A 181 9.16 -8.20 -1.83
N ILE A 182 8.26 -8.62 -0.93
CA ILE A 182 8.17 -8.03 0.41
C ILE A 182 9.41 -8.32 1.23
N ALA A 183 9.95 -9.55 1.17
CA ALA A 183 11.19 -9.90 1.85
C ALA A 183 12.36 -9.03 1.40
N VAL A 184 12.54 -8.83 0.09
CA VAL A 184 13.60 -7.97 -0.46
C VAL A 184 13.41 -6.50 -0.02
N GLN A 185 12.18 -6.00 -0.01
CA GLN A 185 11.91 -4.62 0.41
C GLN A 185 12.16 -4.39 1.91
N GLU A 186 11.83 -5.37 2.75
CA GLU A 186 12.00 -5.24 4.20
C GLU A 186 13.46 -5.46 4.65
N TRP A 187 14.21 -6.35 3.98
CA TRP A 187 15.61 -6.64 4.29
C TRP A 187 16.61 -5.84 3.44
N GLY A 188 16.14 -5.19 2.37
CA GLY A 188 16.97 -4.34 1.54
C GLY A 188 17.51 -3.11 2.29
N PRO A 189 18.53 -2.43 1.74
CA PRO A 189 19.05 -1.19 2.31
C PRO A 189 17.94 -0.14 2.34
N LYS A 190 17.46 0.16 3.56
CA LYS A 190 16.41 1.16 3.76
C LYS A 190 17.01 2.54 3.48
N PRO A 191 16.34 3.38 2.68
CA PRO A 191 16.77 4.76 2.51
C PRO A 191 16.84 5.45 3.87
N PRO A 192 17.76 6.41 4.07
CA PRO A 192 17.92 7.09 5.34
C PRO A 192 16.57 7.65 5.78
N ARG A 193 16.04 7.11 6.86
CA ARG A 193 14.82 7.61 7.48
C ARG A 193 15.15 9.01 7.99
N HIS A 194 14.49 10.01 7.46
CA HIS A 194 14.50 11.32 8.09
C HIS A 194 13.81 11.15 9.44
N SER A 195 14.61 10.85 10.48
CA SER A 195 14.12 10.88 11.85
C SER A 195 13.66 12.30 12.11
N PHE A 196 12.40 12.47 12.39
CA PHE A 196 11.89 13.71 12.98
C PHE A 196 12.57 13.83 14.35
N LYS A 197 13.73 14.50 14.37
CA LYS A 197 14.31 14.93 15.65
C LYS A 197 13.42 16.05 16.15
N THR A 198 12.82 15.80 17.30
CA THR A 198 12.14 16.78 18.14
C THR A 198 13.03 17.96 18.45
#